data_a535fda9cbfe8a6ef6553f77bed54993
#
_entry.id   a535fda9cbfe8a6ef6553f77bed54993
#
_cell.length_a   1.000
_cell.length_b   1.000
_cell.length_c   1.000
_cell.angle_alpha   90.00
_cell.angle_beta   90.00
_cell.angle_gamma   90.00
#
_symmetry.space_group_name_H-M   'P 1'
#
loop_
_entity.id
_entity.type
_entity.pdbx_description
1 polymer ?
#
loop_
_entity_poly.entity_id
_entity_poly.type
_entity_poly.pdbx_seq_one_letter_code
_entity_poly.pdbx_strand_id
1 'polypeptide(L)'
;MVGLVSISDRASTGVYEDKGIPALQEWLAGALRSPWRAETRLIQDDAPTISATLTELVDVAGCDLVLTTGGTGPARRDVTPEATLAVATKEMPGFGEQMRQISLNFVPTAILSRQVAVIRETADHAALIINLPGQPKSIRETLEGLRDADGKSTVPGIFAAVPYCIDLIGGPYIETDAAVVAAFRPKSAQRTPR
;
A
#
# COMPACT_ATOMS: atom_id res chain seq x y z
N MET A 1 13.02 1.86 -3.06
CA MET A 1 12.72 0.41 -2.93
C MET A 1 11.31 0.21 -2.44
N VAL A 2 10.63 -0.91 -2.80
CA VAL A 2 9.24 -1.17 -2.42
C VAL A 2 9.14 -2.53 -1.73
N GLY A 3 8.67 -2.55 -0.49
CA GLY A 3 8.35 -3.77 0.25
C GLY A 3 6.94 -4.27 -0.12
N LEU A 4 6.80 -5.55 -0.43
CA LEU A 4 5.53 -6.20 -0.73
C LEU A 4 5.34 -7.37 0.23
N VAL A 5 4.32 -7.29 1.07
CA VAL A 5 4.07 -8.29 2.11
C VAL A 5 2.71 -8.93 1.92
N SER A 6 2.67 -10.23 1.68
CA SER A 6 1.44 -11.01 1.77
C SER A 6 1.32 -11.65 3.15
N ILE A 7 0.22 -11.36 3.83
CA ILE A 7 -0.05 -11.83 5.19
C ILE A 7 -1.19 -12.84 5.11
N SER A 8 -0.86 -14.11 5.29
CA SER A 8 -1.81 -15.20 5.17
C SER A 8 -1.27 -16.49 5.78
N ASP A 9 -1.92 -16.99 6.80
CA ASP A 9 -1.63 -18.32 7.39
C ASP A 9 -1.69 -19.45 6.34
N ARG A 10 -2.66 -19.39 5.45
CA ARG A 10 -2.89 -20.45 4.47
C ARG A 10 -1.91 -20.44 3.31
N ALA A 11 -1.54 -19.24 2.83
CA ALA A 11 -0.56 -19.13 1.77
C ALA A 11 0.86 -19.41 2.29
N SER A 12 1.22 -18.90 3.48
CA SER A 12 2.53 -19.11 4.09
C SER A 12 2.83 -20.58 4.44
N THR A 13 1.78 -21.39 4.66
CA THR A 13 1.89 -22.82 4.91
C THR A 13 1.69 -23.67 3.65
N GLY A 14 1.55 -23.05 2.48
CA GLY A 14 1.43 -23.75 1.19
C GLY A 14 0.05 -24.37 0.93
N VAL A 15 -0.99 -23.99 1.68
CA VAL A 15 -2.37 -24.50 1.47
C VAL A 15 -2.94 -23.98 0.15
N TYR A 16 -2.56 -22.78 -0.28
CA TYR A 16 -2.83 -22.24 -1.61
C TYR A 16 -1.69 -21.32 -2.06
N GLU A 17 -1.65 -21.05 -3.36
CA GLU A 17 -0.67 -20.14 -3.95
C GLU A 17 -0.99 -18.69 -3.60
N ASP A 18 0.02 -17.92 -3.18
CA ASP A 18 -0.12 -16.48 -2.96
C ASP A 18 -0.43 -15.75 -4.28
N LYS A 19 -1.48 -14.94 -4.26
CA LYS A 19 -1.87 -14.09 -5.39
C LYS A 19 -1.69 -12.60 -5.09
N GLY A 20 -1.39 -12.25 -3.85
CA GLY A 20 -1.26 -10.86 -3.42
C GLY A 20 0.02 -10.22 -3.95
N ILE A 21 1.18 -10.83 -3.69
CA ILE A 21 2.47 -10.31 -4.18
C ILE A 21 2.51 -10.22 -5.71
N PRO A 22 2.14 -11.27 -6.48
CA PRO A 22 2.11 -11.18 -7.94
C PRO A 22 1.21 -10.05 -8.46
N ALA A 23 0.02 -9.87 -7.89
CA ALA A 23 -0.89 -8.79 -8.28
C ALA A 23 -0.31 -7.40 -8.01
N LEU A 24 0.37 -7.21 -6.88
CA LEU A 24 1.06 -5.96 -6.56
C LEU A 24 2.23 -5.69 -7.50
N GLN A 25 3.04 -6.71 -7.80
CA GLN A 25 4.19 -6.59 -8.72
C GLN A 25 3.73 -6.23 -10.13
N GLU A 26 2.71 -6.92 -10.66
CA GLU A 26 2.14 -6.65 -11.97
C GLU A 26 1.60 -5.21 -12.05
N TRP A 27 0.82 -4.81 -11.03
CA TRP A 27 0.25 -3.47 -11.00
C TRP A 27 1.33 -2.39 -10.93
N LEU A 28 2.32 -2.52 -10.04
CA LEU A 28 3.41 -1.56 -9.90
C LEU A 28 4.27 -1.47 -11.16
N ALA A 29 4.51 -2.59 -11.85
CA ALA A 29 5.23 -2.61 -13.13
C ALA A 29 4.52 -1.80 -14.22
N GLY A 30 3.18 -1.78 -14.21
CA GLY A 30 2.39 -0.94 -15.11
C GLY A 30 2.28 0.52 -14.66
N ALA A 31 2.24 0.77 -13.36
CA ALA A 31 1.97 2.08 -12.78
C ALA A 31 3.21 2.96 -12.62
N LEU A 32 4.39 2.38 -12.35
CA LEU A 32 5.62 3.13 -12.08
C LEU A 32 6.46 3.33 -13.35
N ARG A 33 6.84 4.57 -13.60
CA ARG A 33 7.82 4.95 -14.64
C ARG A 33 9.23 5.07 -14.08
N SER A 34 9.38 5.45 -12.82
CA SER A 34 10.67 5.47 -12.13
C SER A 34 11.21 4.05 -11.92
N PRO A 35 12.53 3.83 -11.98
CA PRO A 35 13.14 2.55 -11.63
C PRO A 35 12.81 2.16 -10.18
N TRP A 36 12.44 0.92 -9.96
CA TRP A 36 12.11 0.38 -8.65
C TRP A 36 12.57 -1.07 -8.49
N ARG A 37 12.66 -1.53 -7.25
CA ARG A 37 12.95 -2.93 -6.89
C ARG A 37 11.97 -3.36 -5.82
N ALA A 38 11.57 -4.64 -5.86
CA ALA A 38 10.70 -5.25 -4.87
C ALA A 38 11.50 -6.06 -3.84
N GLU A 39 11.18 -5.86 -2.56
CA GLU A 39 11.51 -6.77 -1.46
C GLU A 39 10.21 -7.47 -1.05
N THR A 40 10.15 -8.79 -1.19
CA THR A 40 8.92 -9.55 -0.97
C THR A 40 8.98 -10.41 0.27
N ARG A 41 7.87 -10.49 1.02
CA ARG A 41 7.71 -11.37 2.19
C ARG A 41 6.34 -12.02 2.15
N LEU A 42 6.29 -13.34 2.35
CA LEU A 42 5.06 -14.09 2.57
C LEU A 42 5.10 -14.62 4.01
N ILE A 43 4.19 -14.13 4.85
CA ILE A 43 4.22 -14.37 6.30
C ILE A 43 2.84 -14.78 6.83
N GLN A 44 2.83 -15.29 8.07
CA GLN A 44 1.61 -15.66 8.79
C GLN A 44 0.89 -14.44 9.38
N ASP A 45 -0.39 -14.61 9.70
CA ASP A 45 -1.22 -13.64 10.43
C ASP A 45 -0.85 -13.64 11.94
N ASP A 46 0.35 -13.14 12.24
CA ASP A 46 0.92 -13.07 13.59
C ASP A 46 1.49 -11.67 13.84
N ALA A 47 0.96 -10.96 14.84
CA ALA A 47 1.28 -9.54 15.05
C ALA A 47 2.78 -9.29 15.31
N PRO A 48 3.49 -10.07 16.15
CA PRO A 48 4.94 -9.93 16.30
C PRO A 48 5.71 -10.12 14.98
N THR A 49 5.36 -11.14 14.19
CA THR A 49 5.98 -11.41 12.89
C THR A 49 5.74 -10.29 11.91
N ILE A 50 4.50 -9.76 11.83
CA ILE A 50 4.16 -8.64 10.95
C ILE A 50 4.97 -7.40 11.36
N SER A 51 4.97 -7.02 12.65
CA SER A 51 5.69 -5.85 13.13
C SER A 51 7.20 -5.95 12.88
N ALA A 52 7.80 -7.12 13.12
CA ALA A 52 9.22 -7.37 12.85
C ALA A 52 9.54 -7.25 11.35
N THR A 53 8.68 -7.80 10.48
CA THR A 53 8.84 -7.74 9.03
C THR A 53 8.74 -6.30 8.51
N LEU A 54 7.77 -5.53 8.99
CA LEU A 54 7.61 -4.12 8.61
C LEU A 54 8.82 -3.29 9.06
N THR A 55 9.30 -3.52 10.28
CA THR A 55 10.51 -2.88 10.80
C THR A 55 11.74 -3.24 9.96
N GLU A 56 11.95 -4.52 9.65
CA GLU A 56 13.07 -4.98 8.81
C GLU A 56 13.06 -4.35 7.42
N LEU A 57 11.90 -4.31 6.77
CA LEU A 57 11.77 -3.72 5.44
C LEU A 57 12.10 -2.22 5.41
N VAL A 58 11.72 -1.48 6.45
CA VAL A 58 12.00 -0.03 6.52
C VAL A 58 13.42 0.22 7.03
N ASP A 59 13.79 -0.33 8.18
CA ASP A 59 14.98 0.06 8.91
C ASP A 59 16.26 -0.60 8.36
N VAL A 60 16.15 -1.79 7.75
CA VAL A 60 17.29 -2.57 7.26
C VAL A 60 17.32 -2.62 5.74
N ALA A 61 16.20 -2.99 5.09
CA ALA A 61 16.15 -3.07 3.63
C ALA A 61 16.03 -1.69 2.95
N GLY A 62 15.64 -0.64 3.69
CA GLY A 62 15.54 0.74 3.18
C GLY A 62 14.40 0.92 2.18
N CYS A 63 13.27 0.25 2.40
CA CYS A 63 12.08 0.45 1.57
C CYS A 63 11.46 1.83 1.84
N ASP A 64 11.18 2.58 0.78
CA ASP A 64 10.50 3.89 0.84
C ASP A 64 8.98 3.75 0.93
N LEU A 65 8.46 2.63 0.44
CA LEU A 65 7.06 2.25 0.43
C LEU A 65 6.94 0.78 0.83
N VAL A 66 6.03 0.46 1.75
CA VAL A 66 5.67 -0.92 2.08
C VAL A 66 4.17 -1.11 1.87
N LEU A 67 3.80 -2.04 1.02
CA LEU A 67 2.42 -2.43 0.77
C LEU A 67 2.18 -3.82 1.34
N THR A 68 1.23 -3.94 2.27
CA THR A 68 0.80 -5.24 2.78
C THR A 68 -0.54 -5.63 2.19
N THR A 69 -0.83 -6.91 2.08
CA THR A 69 -2.14 -7.44 1.69
C THR A 69 -2.53 -8.58 2.61
N GLY A 70 -3.79 -8.59 3.07
CA GLY A 70 -4.33 -9.58 3.99
C GLY A 70 -4.41 -9.13 5.45
N GLY A 71 -5.16 -9.85 6.27
CA GLY A 71 -5.30 -9.65 7.72
C GLY A 71 -5.93 -8.32 8.16
N THR A 72 -6.78 -7.69 7.32
CA THR A 72 -7.34 -6.34 7.57
C THR A 72 -8.84 -6.33 7.93
N GLY A 73 -9.46 -7.48 8.07
CA GLY A 73 -10.87 -7.61 8.45
C GLY A 73 -11.08 -7.63 9.97
N PRO A 74 -12.31 -7.94 10.44
CA PRO A 74 -12.67 -7.97 11.86
C PRO A 74 -12.46 -9.33 12.53
N ALA A 75 -11.95 -10.34 11.82
CA ALA A 75 -11.73 -11.64 12.40
C ALA A 75 -10.61 -11.61 13.46
N ARG A 76 -10.64 -12.56 14.39
CA ARG A 76 -9.64 -12.61 15.49
C ARG A 76 -8.20 -12.77 14.99
N ARG A 77 -8.02 -13.36 13.82
CA ARG A 77 -6.71 -13.55 13.19
C ARG A 77 -6.27 -12.33 12.35
N ASP A 78 -7.18 -11.41 12.05
CA ASP A 78 -6.85 -10.21 11.31
C ASP A 78 -6.19 -9.19 12.27
N VAL A 79 -4.87 -9.18 12.32
CA VAL A 79 -4.06 -8.37 13.24
C VAL A 79 -3.10 -7.42 12.51
N THR A 80 -3.20 -7.32 11.18
CA THR A 80 -2.34 -6.46 10.36
C THR A 80 -2.41 -4.99 10.77
N PRO A 81 -3.60 -4.39 11.01
CA PRO A 81 -3.68 -2.98 11.40
C PRO A 81 -2.99 -2.70 12.74
N GLU A 82 -3.20 -3.56 13.74
CA GLU A 82 -2.60 -3.42 15.05
C GLU A 82 -1.07 -3.53 14.99
N ALA A 83 -0.56 -4.51 14.25
CA ALA A 83 0.88 -4.70 14.06
C ALA A 83 1.52 -3.52 13.31
N THR A 84 0.81 -2.94 12.34
CA THR A 84 1.26 -1.77 11.58
C THR A 84 1.28 -0.52 12.46
N LEU A 85 0.24 -0.29 13.27
CA LEU A 85 0.17 0.83 14.21
C LEU A 85 1.28 0.74 15.28
N ALA A 86 1.64 -0.47 15.72
CA ALA A 86 2.69 -0.68 16.71
C ALA A 86 4.09 -0.22 16.24
N VAL A 87 4.34 -0.15 14.93
CA VAL A 87 5.62 0.31 14.36
C VAL A 87 5.57 1.73 13.79
N ALA A 88 4.43 2.40 13.93
CA ALA A 88 4.18 3.73 13.37
C ALA A 88 4.88 4.83 14.18
N THR A 89 5.40 5.84 13.47
CA THR A 89 5.75 7.14 14.05
C THR A 89 4.65 8.17 13.83
N LYS A 90 3.91 8.05 12.71
CA LYS A 90 2.73 8.89 12.41
C LYS A 90 1.64 8.06 11.75
N GLU A 91 0.40 8.30 12.11
CA GLU A 91 -0.76 7.73 11.44
C GLU A 91 -1.18 8.60 10.24
N MET A 92 -1.62 7.94 9.17
CA MET A 92 -2.11 8.58 7.94
C MET A 92 -3.58 8.17 7.68
N PRO A 93 -4.54 8.63 8.51
CA PRO A 93 -5.92 8.10 8.51
C PRO A 93 -6.65 8.31 7.19
N GLY A 94 -6.33 9.37 6.44
CA GLY A 94 -6.95 9.68 5.15
C GLY A 94 -6.80 8.56 4.12
N PHE A 95 -5.72 7.75 4.18
CA PHE A 95 -5.59 6.58 3.32
C PHE A 95 -6.66 5.52 3.62
N GLY A 96 -6.87 5.20 4.91
CA GLY A 96 -7.89 4.24 5.34
C GLY A 96 -9.31 4.71 4.99
N GLU A 97 -9.59 6.00 5.15
CA GLU A 97 -10.86 6.63 4.77
C GLU A 97 -11.10 6.49 3.27
N GLN A 98 -10.13 6.86 2.44
CA GLN A 98 -10.22 6.78 0.98
C GLN A 98 -10.38 5.33 0.49
N MET A 99 -9.64 4.38 1.06
CA MET A 99 -9.76 2.96 0.73
C MET A 99 -11.17 2.42 0.99
N ARG A 100 -11.76 2.76 2.14
CA ARG A 100 -13.15 2.38 2.47
C ARG A 100 -14.15 3.05 1.55
N GLN A 101 -13.98 4.34 1.25
CA GLN A 101 -14.85 5.07 0.31
C GLN A 101 -14.87 4.41 -1.07
N ILE A 102 -13.71 4.03 -1.61
CA ILE A 102 -13.61 3.31 -2.89
C ILE A 102 -14.34 1.97 -2.78
N SER A 103 -13.99 1.15 -1.79
CA SER A 103 -14.49 -0.21 -1.66
C SER A 103 -15.99 -0.29 -1.41
N LEU A 104 -16.61 0.70 -0.75
CA LEU A 104 -18.06 0.78 -0.52
C LEU A 104 -18.87 0.91 -1.83
N ASN A 105 -18.25 1.33 -2.93
CA ASN A 105 -18.91 1.34 -4.24
C ASN A 105 -19.07 -0.07 -4.84
N PHE A 106 -18.35 -1.06 -4.33
CA PHE A 106 -18.37 -2.44 -4.83
C PHE A 106 -19.10 -3.38 -3.87
N VAL A 107 -18.87 -3.25 -2.57
CA VAL A 107 -19.43 -4.15 -1.56
C VAL A 107 -19.80 -3.40 -0.27
N PRO A 108 -21.02 -3.59 0.28
CA PRO A 108 -21.43 -2.89 1.51
C PRO A 108 -20.63 -3.33 2.75
N THR A 109 -20.04 -4.52 2.73
CA THR A 109 -19.21 -5.04 3.82
C THR A 109 -17.82 -4.39 3.90
N ALA A 110 -17.46 -3.52 2.98
CA ALA A 110 -16.24 -2.70 3.06
C ALA A 110 -16.18 -1.83 4.33
N ILE A 111 -17.32 -1.53 4.95
CA ILE A 111 -17.40 -0.87 6.27
C ILE A 111 -16.66 -1.64 7.37
N LEU A 112 -16.47 -2.95 7.22
CA LEU A 112 -15.76 -3.81 8.16
C LEU A 112 -14.24 -3.77 7.99
N SER A 113 -13.75 -3.10 6.95
CA SER A 113 -12.30 -2.99 6.68
C SER A 113 -11.65 -2.06 7.71
N ARG A 114 -10.55 -2.53 8.29
CA ARG A 114 -9.74 -1.82 9.30
C ARG A 114 -8.38 -1.39 8.76
N GLN A 115 -8.26 -1.28 7.44
CA GLN A 115 -7.05 -0.84 6.75
C GLN A 115 -6.54 0.49 7.28
N VAL A 116 -5.24 0.56 7.51
CA VAL A 116 -4.53 1.77 7.96
C VAL A 116 -3.35 2.07 7.03
N ALA A 117 -2.88 3.30 7.11
CA ALA A 117 -1.57 3.67 6.59
C ALA A 117 -0.82 4.49 7.65
N VAL A 118 0.50 4.32 7.68
CA VAL A 118 1.37 4.96 8.64
C VAL A 118 2.68 5.38 7.99
N ILE A 119 3.37 6.34 8.61
CA ILE A 119 4.77 6.62 8.35
C ILE A 119 5.58 5.99 9.48
N ARG A 120 6.66 5.28 9.14
CA ARG A 120 7.70 4.87 10.04
C ARG A 120 8.96 5.66 9.72
N GLU A 121 9.52 6.33 10.74
CA GLU A 121 10.74 7.12 10.64
C GLU A 121 11.86 6.49 11.48
N THR A 122 13.05 6.48 10.92
CA THR A 122 14.32 6.22 11.62
C THR A 122 15.13 7.52 11.68
N ALA A 123 16.37 7.47 12.17
CA ALA A 123 17.23 8.65 12.20
C ALA A 123 17.51 9.21 10.79
N ASP A 124 17.64 8.33 9.77
CA ASP A 124 18.13 8.71 8.44
C ASP A 124 17.15 8.36 7.32
N HIS A 125 16.02 7.71 7.62
CA HIS A 125 15.10 7.21 6.61
C HIS A 125 13.65 7.27 7.10
N ALA A 126 12.71 7.42 6.16
CA ALA A 126 11.29 7.31 6.44
C ALA A 126 10.57 6.56 5.31
N ALA A 127 9.58 5.76 5.68
CA ALA A 127 8.76 5.01 4.73
C ALA A 127 7.27 5.17 4.99
N LEU A 128 6.50 5.11 3.92
CA LEU A 128 5.04 4.98 3.96
C LEU A 128 4.68 3.49 3.95
N ILE A 129 3.90 3.05 4.94
CA ILE A 129 3.38 1.67 5.04
C ILE A 129 1.87 1.74 4.85
N ILE A 130 1.31 0.91 3.96
CA ILE A 130 -0.13 0.89 3.66
C ILE A 130 -0.63 -0.55 3.72
N ASN A 131 -1.70 -0.77 4.48
CA ASN A 131 -2.41 -2.06 4.48
C ASN A 131 -3.49 -2.06 3.38
N LEU A 132 -3.38 -2.97 2.44
CA LEU A 132 -4.32 -3.14 1.33
C LEU A 132 -5.28 -4.31 1.58
N PRO A 133 -6.40 -4.40 0.84
CA PRO A 133 -7.30 -5.55 0.91
C PRO A 133 -6.58 -6.85 0.51
N GLY A 134 -7.09 -8.00 0.99
CA GLY A 134 -6.52 -9.31 0.66
C GLY A 134 -6.87 -9.84 -0.73
N GLN A 135 -7.90 -9.28 -1.40
CA GLN A 135 -8.34 -9.76 -2.71
C GLN A 135 -7.62 -9.00 -3.85
N PRO A 136 -6.99 -9.67 -4.82
CA PRO A 136 -6.25 -9.02 -5.92
C PRO A 136 -7.06 -7.96 -6.67
N LYS A 137 -8.33 -8.23 -6.96
CA LYS A 137 -9.23 -7.27 -7.60
C LYS A 137 -9.41 -6.00 -6.77
N SER A 138 -9.63 -6.15 -5.46
CA SER A 138 -9.81 -5.02 -4.54
C SER A 138 -8.52 -4.22 -4.32
N ILE A 139 -7.35 -4.86 -4.43
CA ILE A 139 -6.06 -4.18 -4.44
C ILE A 139 -6.02 -3.17 -5.58
N ARG A 140 -6.30 -3.61 -6.79
CA ARG A 140 -6.29 -2.75 -7.99
C ARG A 140 -7.29 -1.62 -7.88
N GLU A 141 -8.54 -1.94 -7.51
CA GLU A 141 -9.62 -0.95 -7.31
C GLU A 141 -9.19 0.15 -6.31
N THR A 142 -8.58 -0.24 -5.22
CA THR A 142 -8.10 0.68 -4.17
C THR A 142 -6.96 1.58 -4.66
N LEU A 143 -6.01 1.02 -5.40
CA LEU A 143 -4.84 1.75 -5.90
C LEU A 143 -5.21 2.73 -7.01
N GLU A 144 -6.10 2.34 -7.94
CA GLU A 144 -6.50 3.13 -9.12
C GLU A 144 -7.69 4.06 -8.84
N GLY A 145 -8.61 3.67 -7.93
CA GLY A 145 -9.86 4.39 -7.68
C GLY A 145 -10.97 4.05 -8.67
N LEU A 146 -11.95 4.94 -8.77
CA LEU A 146 -13.13 4.76 -9.63
C LEU A 146 -13.02 5.60 -10.89
N ARG A 147 -13.49 5.03 -12.00
CA ARG A 147 -13.60 5.71 -13.28
C ARG A 147 -15.02 5.58 -13.83
N ASP A 148 -15.47 6.57 -14.56
CA ASP A 148 -16.73 6.49 -15.31
C ASP A 148 -16.57 5.68 -16.62
N ALA A 149 -17.64 5.58 -17.39
CA ALA A 149 -17.67 4.86 -18.65
C ALA A 149 -16.68 5.44 -19.71
N ASP A 150 -16.35 6.72 -19.59
CA ASP A 150 -15.40 7.42 -20.48
C ASP A 150 -13.95 7.30 -19.99
N GLY A 151 -13.72 6.56 -18.90
CA GLY A 151 -12.41 6.34 -18.29
C GLY A 151 -11.89 7.52 -17.42
N LYS A 152 -12.71 8.54 -17.19
CA LYS A 152 -12.36 9.66 -16.33
C LYS A 152 -12.45 9.28 -14.85
N SER A 153 -11.44 9.64 -14.08
CA SER A 153 -11.43 9.40 -12.63
C SER A 153 -12.56 10.18 -11.95
N THR A 154 -13.44 9.46 -11.27
CA THR A 154 -14.53 10.01 -10.44
C THR A 154 -14.19 10.02 -8.96
N VAL A 155 -13.42 9.02 -8.52
CA VAL A 155 -12.83 8.95 -7.16
C VAL A 155 -11.39 8.52 -7.33
N PRO A 156 -10.41 9.37 -6.98
CA PRO A 156 -9.00 9.02 -7.14
C PRO A 156 -8.63 7.83 -6.25
N GLY A 157 -7.81 6.92 -6.78
CA GLY A 157 -7.21 5.86 -6.00
C GLY A 157 -6.16 6.41 -5.03
N ILE A 158 -5.84 5.62 -4.01
CA ILE A 158 -4.89 6.07 -2.98
C ILE A 158 -3.50 6.32 -3.57
N PHE A 159 -3.13 5.63 -4.65
CA PHE A 159 -1.80 5.79 -5.25
C PHE A 159 -1.60 7.15 -5.91
N ALA A 160 -2.67 7.91 -6.16
CA ALA A 160 -2.55 9.30 -6.61
C ALA A 160 -1.80 10.19 -5.60
N ALA A 161 -1.88 9.86 -4.29
CA ALA A 161 -1.22 10.61 -3.22
C ALA A 161 0.14 10.01 -2.80
N VAL A 162 0.38 8.72 -3.04
CA VAL A 162 1.56 7.98 -2.56
C VAL A 162 2.88 8.63 -3.00
N PRO A 163 3.10 8.97 -4.30
CA PRO A 163 4.35 9.56 -4.74
C PRO A 163 4.67 10.90 -4.06
N TYR A 164 3.66 11.72 -3.82
CA TYR A 164 3.86 13.00 -3.14
C TYR A 164 4.10 12.81 -1.64
N CYS A 165 3.43 11.86 -1.00
CA CYS A 165 3.69 11.52 0.40
C CYS A 165 5.14 11.07 0.61
N ILE A 166 5.66 10.20 -0.28
CA ILE A 166 7.05 9.73 -0.23
C ILE A 166 8.03 10.90 -0.42
N ASP A 167 7.75 11.81 -1.35
CA ASP A 167 8.58 13.01 -1.57
C ASP A 167 8.61 13.91 -0.32
N LEU A 168 7.47 14.09 0.38
CA LEU A 168 7.35 14.88 1.61
C LEU A 168 8.15 14.32 2.79
N ILE A 169 8.30 13.00 2.88
CA ILE A 169 9.06 12.34 3.94
C ILE A 169 10.53 12.14 3.58
N GLY A 170 11.01 12.77 2.50
CA GLY A 170 12.42 12.74 2.10
C GLY A 170 12.80 11.57 1.20
N GLY A 171 11.84 10.78 0.73
CA GLY A 171 12.07 9.67 -0.19
C GLY A 171 12.29 10.11 -1.65
N PRO A 172 12.46 9.14 -2.57
CA PRO A 172 12.74 9.42 -3.97
C PRO A 172 11.53 10.05 -4.69
N TYR A 173 11.83 10.86 -5.71
CA TYR A 173 10.80 11.38 -6.60
C TYR A 173 10.29 10.28 -7.52
N ILE A 174 9.04 9.87 -7.34
CA ILE A 174 8.40 8.78 -8.07
C ILE A 174 7.51 9.35 -9.19
N GLU A 175 7.72 8.87 -10.41
CA GLU A 175 6.88 9.16 -11.57
C GLU A 175 5.97 7.96 -11.87
N THR A 176 4.74 8.24 -12.27
CA THR A 176 3.72 7.25 -12.60
C THR A 176 3.29 7.33 -14.05
N ASP A 177 2.77 6.22 -14.58
CA ASP A 177 2.03 6.24 -15.83
C ASP A 177 0.65 6.84 -15.59
N ALA A 178 0.40 8.03 -16.16
CA ALA A 178 -0.88 8.72 -16.01
C ALA A 178 -2.08 7.95 -16.59
N ALA A 179 -1.86 7.00 -17.51
CA ALA A 179 -2.91 6.14 -18.04
C ALA A 179 -3.39 5.12 -16.98
N VAL A 180 -2.50 4.70 -16.07
CA VAL A 180 -2.81 3.80 -14.95
C VAL A 180 -3.25 4.62 -13.73
N VAL A 181 -2.39 5.52 -13.26
CA VAL A 181 -2.68 6.41 -12.13
C VAL A 181 -1.93 7.74 -12.29
N ALA A 182 -2.68 8.84 -12.33
CA ALA A 182 -2.10 10.17 -12.35
C ALA A 182 -1.75 10.60 -10.92
N ALA A 183 -0.46 10.57 -10.58
CA ALA A 183 0.01 11.10 -9.30
C ALA A 183 -0.24 12.61 -9.23
N PHE A 184 -0.80 13.06 -8.11
CA PHE A 184 -1.01 14.48 -7.86
C PHE A 184 0.16 15.07 -7.07
N ARG A 185 0.67 16.21 -7.54
CA ARG A 185 1.56 17.10 -6.79
C ARG A 185 1.12 18.54 -6.97
N PRO A 186 1.18 19.37 -5.92
CA PRO A 186 0.97 20.81 -6.09
C PRO A 186 2.05 21.40 -7.00
N LYS A 187 1.76 22.50 -7.68
CA LYS A 187 2.68 23.13 -8.65
C LYS A 187 4.07 23.41 -8.06
N SER A 188 4.12 23.77 -6.78
CA SER A 188 5.38 24.04 -6.06
C SER A 188 6.26 22.81 -5.84
N ALA A 189 5.70 21.60 -5.96
CA ALA A 189 6.41 20.33 -5.76
C ALA A 189 6.66 19.56 -7.08
N GLN A 190 6.24 20.13 -8.22
CA GLN A 190 6.51 19.55 -9.53
C GLN A 190 7.95 19.84 -9.95
N ARG A 191 8.69 18.80 -10.34
CA ARG A 191 10.02 18.92 -10.91
C ARG A 191 9.88 19.04 -12.44
N THR A 192 10.61 19.97 -13.06
CA THR A 192 10.68 20.05 -14.52
C THR A 192 11.32 18.75 -15.05
N PRO A 193 10.74 18.10 -16.07
CA PRO A 193 11.39 16.96 -16.71
C PRO A 193 12.80 17.35 -17.17
N ARG A 194 13.79 16.56 -16.81
CA ARG A 194 15.16 16.72 -17.32
C ARG A 194 15.30 16.11 -18.70
#